data_709630cc0ff2119f2075d0db551519d2
#
_entry.id   709630cc0ff2119f2075d0db551519d2
#
_cell.length_a   1.000
_cell.length_b   1.000
_cell.length_c   1.000
_cell.angle_alpha   90.00
_cell.angle_beta   90.00
_cell.angle_gamma   90.00
#
_symmetry.space_group_name_H-M   'P 1'
#
loop_
_entity.id
_entity.type
_entity.pdbx_description
1 polymer ?
#
loop_
_entity_poly.entity_id
_entity_poly.type
_entity_poly.pdbx_seq_one_letter_code
_entity_poly.pdbx_strand_id
1 'polypeptide(L)'
;MARRTGLIFEYLAIHQLLYLLMLELDKREARLLQKAIDQWQQDQLINPEQAQQMQQSYQVRETNIEWQTITLYIFIAAISCALMAFGSLVLDEKWIEVIRKKLSLTDGIIALLFALLTVFLCYSGFRRQQQQRSFSLNQELFWLLPILSTGVTVVYFGKSLQYLDGNYGLFWLLATLTYGVLAFMLSSRLLWTATLLCLIPAYVKLTYYVSQDASWFLGMNLPCRLFVLSVIVLLLHRLALRSKKYHALQHITWGGGWLLLLLSAWLISVFGNSGTWSEWQLLRQYQLLWWVAIYTLLCAAVIWLGIKLRDPLVRDFGVIFLLLDMYTRYFEYLWDRTHKGIFFSILALSFWWVGKRVEKWSRNRR
;
A
#
# COMPACT_ATOMS: atom_id res chain seq x y z
N MET A 1 -3.66 16.56 -53.29
CA MET A 1 -3.47 15.55 -52.25
C MET A 1 -3.97 15.98 -50.86
N ALA A 2 -3.91 17.22 -50.47
CA ALA A 2 -4.30 17.73 -49.13
C ALA A 2 -5.80 17.67 -48.77
N ARG A 3 -6.73 17.60 -49.75
CA ARG A 3 -8.19 17.51 -49.48
C ARG A 3 -8.66 16.09 -49.04
N ARG A 4 -7.93 15.04 -49.40
CA ARG A 4 -8.29 13.67 -48.98
C ARG A 4 -7.84 13.30 -47.55
N THR A 5 -6.80 13.94 -47.05
CA THR A 5 -6.32 13.71 -45.69
C THR A 5 -7.21 14.38 -44.63
N GLY A 6 -7.84 15.52 -44.94
CA GLY A 6 -8.77 16.19 -44.04
C GLY A 6 -10.06 15.39 -43.81
N LEU A 7 -10.63 14.78 -44.87
CA LEU A 7 -11.83 13.95 -44.75
C LEU A 7 -11.61 12.66 -43.94
N ILE A 8 -10.42 12.08 -44.00
CA ILE A 8 -10.09 10.88 -43.21
C ILE A 8 -9.92 11.24 -41.71
N PHE A 9 -9.36 12.41 -41.40
CA PHE A 9 -9.24 12.88 -40.01
C PHE A 9 -10.59 13.27 -39.40
N GLU A 10 -11.48 13.92 -40.18
CA GLU A 10 -12.86 14.18 -39.72
C GLU A 10 -13.66 12.88 -39.52
N TYR A 11 -13.51 11.92 -40.41
CA TYR A 11 -14.18 10.61 -40.31
C TYR A 11 -13.69 9.83 -39.08
N LEU A 12 -12.38 9.86 -38.78
CA LEU A 12 -11.78 9.25 -37.57
C LEU A 12 -12.20 9.98 -36.28
N ALA A 13 -12.28 11.31 -36.31
CA ALA A 13 -12.72 12.10 -35.17
C ALA A 13 -14.21 11.88 -34.86
N ILE A 14 -15.06 11.82 -35.87
CA ILE A 14 -16.50 11.53 -35.75
C ILE A 14 -16.70 10.08 -35.28
N HIS A 15 -15.90 9.13 -35.76
CA HIS A 15 -15.95 7.73 -35.32
C HIS A 15 -15.50 7.56 -33.87
N GLN A 16 -14.47 8.29 -33.43
CA GLN A 16 -14.04 8.32 -32.04
C GLN A 16 -15.07 9.02 -31.13
N LEU A 17 -15.75 10.06 -31.60
CA LEU A 17 -16.81 10.71 -30.83
C LEU A 17 -18.06 9.83 -30.71
N LEU A 18 -18.41 9.09 -31.75
CA LEU A 18 -19.48 8.09 -31.74
C LEU A 18 -19.15 6.91 -30.77
N TYR A 19 -17.90 6.48 -30.73
CA TYR A 19 -17.45 5.47 -29.78
C TYR A 19 -17.53 5.95 -28.31
N LEU A 20 -17.29 7.23 -28.04
CA LEU A 20 -17.41 7.87 -26.73
C LEU A 20 -18.88 8.07 -26.27
N LEU A 21 -19.83 8.05 -27.20
CA LEU A 21 -21.28 8.21 -26.96
C LEU A 21 -22.03 6.86 -26.84
N MET A 22 -21.39 5.74 -27.19
CA MET A 22 -21.99 4.43 -27.04
C MET A 22 -22.09 4.04 -25.56
N LEU A 23 -23.27 3.60 -25.13
CA LEU A 23 -23.53 3.15 -23.78
C LEU A 23 -22.76 1.83 -23.51
N GLU A 24 -21.80 1.83 -22.59
CA GLU A 24 -21.14 0.61 -22.16
C GLU A 24 -22.00 -0.15 -21.15
N LEU A 25 -22.47 -1.32 -21.52
CA LEU A 25 -23.29 -2.19 -20.66
C LEU A 25 -22.50 -3.43 -20.22
N ASP A 26 -22.72 -3.87 -18.97
CA ASP A 26 -22.21 -5.16 -18.50
C ASP A 26 -22.94 -6.31 -19.23
N LYS A 27 -22.30 -7.49 -19.38
CA LYS A 27 -22.88 -8.69 -20.06
C LYS A 27 -24.29 -9.03 -19.58
N ARG A 28 -24.57 -8.79 -18.28
CA ARG A 28 -25.88 -9.05 -17.69
C ARG A 28 -26.92 -8.00 -18.11
N GLU A 29 -26.52 -6.76 -18.14
CA GLU A 29 -27.36 -5.63 -18.56
C GLU A 29 -27.64 -5.70 -20.07
N ALA A 30 -26.62 -6.01 -20.87
CA ALA A 30 -26.77 -6.20 -22.31
C ALA A 30 -27.72 -7.35 -22.64
N ARG A 31 -27.67 -8.48 -21.92
CA ARG A 31 -28.63 -9.59 -22.10
C ARG A 31 -30.05 -9.22 -21.72
N LEU A 32 -30.24 -8.43 -20.68
CA LEU A 32 -31.56 -7.95 -20.27
C LEU A 32 -32.13 -6.99 -21.31
N LEU A 33 -31.31 -6.05 -21.79
CA LEU A 33 -31.70 -5.10 -22.82
C LEU A 33 -32.01 -5.81 -24.15
N GLN A 34 -31.20 -6.79 -24.53
CA GLN A 34 -31.43 -7.58 -25.73
C GLN A 34 -32.76 -8.36 -25.65
N LYS A 35 -33.06 -8.99 -24.51
CA LYS A 35 -34.35 -9.64 -24.29
C LYS A 35 -35.52 -8.68 -24.36
N ALA A 36 -35.36 -7.48 -23.81
CA ALA A 36 -36.39 -6.44 -23.85
C ALA A 36 -36.64 -5.96 -25.29
N ILE A 37 -35.59 -5.74 -26.09
CA ILE A 37 -35.69 -5.36 -27.50
C ILE A 37 -36.37 -6.46 -28.30
N ASP A 38 -36.01 -7.73 -28.12
CA ASP A 38 -36.61 -8.87 -28.78
C ASP A 38 -38.11 -8.98 -28.44
N GLN A 39 -38.48 -8.76 -27.17
CA GLN A 39 -39.87 -8.79 -26.73
C GLN A 39 -40.66 -7.61 -27.32
N TRP A 40 -40.13 -6.38 -27.33
CA TRP A 40 -40.78 -5.22 -27.94
C TRP A 40 -40.98 -5.38 -29.44
N GLN A 41 -40.05 -6.07 -30.13
CA GLN A 41 -40.20 -6.40 -31.53
C GLN A 41 -41.31 -7.46 -31.77
N GLN A 42 -41.41 -8.48 -30.87
CA GLN A 42 -42.50 -9.48 -30.92
C GLN A 42 -43.87 -8.86 -30.65
N ASP A 43 -43.91 -7.90 -29.70
CA ASP A 43 -45.12 -7.17 -29.34
C ASP A 43 -45.47 -6.05 -30.35
N GLN A 44 -44.74 -5.97 -31.47
CA GLN A 44 -44.89 -4.95 -32.54
C GLN A 44 -44.81 -3.49 -32.06
N LEU A 45 -44.16 -3.26 -30.88
CA LEU A 45 -43.95 -1.93 -30.31
C LEU A 45 -42.83 -1.13 -31.01
N ILE A 46 -41.88 -1.86 -31.62
CA ILE A 46 -40.76 -1.29 -32.36
C ILE A 46 -40.60 -1.98 -33.72
N ASN A 47 -40.19 -1.21 -34.72
CA ASN A 47 -39.91 -1.74 -36.07
C ASN A 47 -38.52 -2.44 -36.10
N PRO A 48 -38.27 -3.37 -37.05
CA PRO A 48 -36.98 -4.05 -37.17
C PRO A 48 -35.77 -3.13 -37.30
N GLU A 49 -35.95 -1.99 -38.02
CA GLU A 49 -34.91 -0.97 -38.15
C GLU A 49 -34.58 -0.28 -36.84
N GLN A 50 -35.58 0.01 -36.01
CA GLN A 50 -35.41 0.59 -34.68
C GLN A 50 -34.74 -0.40 -33.72
N ALA A 51 -35.10 -1.67 -33.79
CA ALA A 51 -34.46 -2.73 -33.00
C ALA A 51 -32.96 -2.85 -33.32
N GLN A 52 -32.62 -2.77 -34.61
CA GLN A 52 -31.22 -2.82 -35.05
C GLN A 52 -30.44 -1.56 -34.65
N GLN A 53 -31.03 -0.37 -34.68
CA GLN A 53 -30.42 0.87 -34.19
C GLN A 53 -30.17 0.80 -32.69
N MET A 54 -31.13 0.25 -31.89
CA MET A 54 -30.96 0.05 -30.45
C MET A 54 -29.85 -0.95 -30.12
N GLN A 55 -29.73 -2.03 -30.86
CA GLN A 55 -28.64 -3.00 -30.70
C GLN A 55 -27.27 -2.41 -31.07
N GLN A 56 -27.19 -1.46 -31.97
CA GLN A 56 -25.95 -0.75 -32.35
C GLN A 56 -25.61 0.40 -31.40
N SER A 57 -26.53 0.83 -30.51
CA SER A 57 -26.33 1.98 -29.62
C SER A 57 -25.57 1.64 -28.34
N TYR A 58 -25.33 0.38 -28.08
CA TYR A 58 -24.57 -0.05 -26.89
C TYR A 58 -23.47 -1.05 -27.25
N GLN A 59 -22.40 -1.02 -26.48
CA GLN A 59 -21.34 -2.02 -26.52
C GLN A 59 -21.34 -2.84 -25.25
N VAL A 60 -21.21 -4.15 -25.41
CA VAL A 60 -21.02 -5.05 -24.27
C VAL A 60 -19.60 -4.86 -23.77
N ARG A 61 -19.47 -4.32 -22.59
CA ARG A 61 -18.19 -4.32 -21.89
C ARG A 61 -17.77 -5.78 -21.70
N GLU A 62 -16.80 -6.23 -22.48
CA GLU A 62 -16.18 -7.52 -22.18
C GLU A 62 -15.60 -7.38 -20.78
N THR A 63 -16.18 -8.11 -19.82
CA THR A 63 -15.52 -8.39 -18.56
C THR A 63 -14.33 -9.27 -18.91
N ASN A 64 -13.34 -8.67 -19.52
CA ASN A 64 -12.03 -9.25 -19.51
C ASN A 64 -11.70 -9.39 -18.03
N ILE A 65 -11.63 -10.65 -17.58
CA ILE A 65 -10.86 -10.96 -16.38
C ILE A 65 -9.63 -10.11 -16.57
N GLU A 66 -9.50 -9.07 -15.73
CA GLU A 66 -8.40 -8.10 -15.89
C GLU A 66 -7.12 -8.89 -15.68
N TRP A 67 -6.58 -9.43 -16.78
CA TRP A 67 -5.30 -10.14 -16.77
C TRP A 67 -4.24 -9.33 -16.02
N GLN A 68 -4.38 -8.00 -16.07
CA GLN A 68 -3.56 -7.08 -15.28
C GLN A 68 -3.73 -7.30 -13.78
N THR A 69 -4.95 -7.52 -13.29
CA THR A 69 -5.22 -7.77 -11.86
C THR A 69 -4.69 -9.14 -11.44
N ILE A 70 -4.89 -10.19 -12.26
CA ILE A 70 -4.32 -11.52 -12.01
C ILE A 70 -2.80 -11.45 -12.01
N THR A 71 -2.21 -10.78 -12.99
CA THR A 71 -0.77 -10.57 -13.09
C THR A 71 -0.24 -9.86 -11.85
N LEU A 72 -0.95 -8.85 -11.35
CA LEU A 72 -0.59 -8.14 -10.12
C LEU A 72 -0.57 -9.07 -8.91
N TYR A 73 -1.58 -9.93 -8.72
CA TYR A 73 -1.60 -10.91 -7.61
C TYR A 73 -0.48 -11.94 -7.73
N ILE A 74 -0.20 -12.44 -8.94
CA ILE A 74 0.94 -13.35 -9.19
C ILE A 74 2.26 -12.65 -8.83
N PHE A 75 2.44 -11.38 -9.19
CA PHE A 75 3.63 -10.62 -8.82
C PHE A 75 3.74 -10.37 -7.33
N ILE A 76 2.65 -10.06 -6.64
CA ILE A 76 2.64 -9.91 -5.18
C ILE A 76 3.04 -11.22 -4.51
N ALA A 77 2.51 -12.35 -4.96
CA ALA A 77 2.89 -13.67 -4.45
C ALA A 77 4.38 -13.97 -4.72
N ALA A 78 4.88 -13.70 -5.93
CA ALA A 78 6.28 -13.87 -6.29
C ALA A 78 7.22 -12.99 -5.44
N ILE A 79 6.85 -11.74 -5.20
CA ILE A 79 7.59 -10.82 -4.32
C ILE A 79 7.61 -11.36 -2.89
N SER A 80 6.46 -11.82 -2.37
CA SER A 80 6.38 -12.40 -1.03
C SER A 80 7.26 -13.62 -0.89
N CYS A 81 7.24 -14.52 -1.87
CA CYS A 81 8.15 -15.69 -1.91
C CYS A 81 9.62 -15.28 -2.00
N ALA A 82 9.95 -14.28 -2.81
CA ALA A 82 11.32 -13.78 -2.94
C ALA A 82 11.82 -13.15 -1.64
N LEU A 83 10.98 -12.39 -0.94
CA LEU A 83 11.30 -11.81 0.37
C LEU A 83 11.48 -12.89 1.43
N MET A 84 10.64 -13.94 1.45
CA MET A 84 10.80 -15.07 2.36
C MET A 84 12.08 -15.85 2.07
N ALA A 85 12.36 -16.16 0.79
CA ALA A 85 13.58 -16.83 0.38
C ALA A 85 14.81 -16.00 0.74
N PHE A 86 14.79 -14.69 0.47
CA PHE A 86 15.85 -13.76 0.84
C PHE A 86 16.05 -13.73 2.36
N GLY A 87 14.96 -13.57 3.12
CA GLY A 87 15.00 -13.59 4.59
C GLY A 87 15.62 -14.90 5.12
N SER A 88 15.21 -16.06 4.58
CA SER A 88 15.76 -17.35 5.00
C SER A 88 17.22 -17.50 4.65
N LEU A 89 17.64 -17.05 3.45
CA LEU A 89 19.06 -17.11 3.02
C LEU A 89 19.95 -16.17 3.82
N VAL A 90 19.46 -14.97 4.17
CA VAL A 90 20.23 -13.97 4.93
C VAL A 90 20.26 -14.28 6.43
N LEU A 91 19.16 -14.87 6.97
CA LEU A 91 19.04 -15.23 8.38
C LEU A 91 19.64 -16.62 8.68
N ASP A 92 19.68 -17.53 7.69
CA ASP A 92 20.29 -18.85 7.87
C ASP A 92 21.81 -18.76 7.67
N GLU A 93 22.52 -18.60 8.77
CA GLU A 93 23.98 -18.50 8.80
C GLU A 93 24.69 -19.71 8.17
N LYS A 94 24.05 -20.87 8.10
CA LYS A 94 24.64 -22.13 7.62
C LYS A 94 25.09 -22.06 6.16
N TRP A 95 24.24 -21.52 5.26
CA TRP A 95 24.58 -21.38 3.85
C TRP A 95 25.71 -20.39 3.62
N ILE A 96 25.69 -19.31 4.36
CA ILE A 96 26.71 -18.27 4.28
C ILE A 96 28.03 -18.75 4.86
N GLU A 97 27.99 -19.53 5.95
CA GLU A 97 29.21 -20.17 6.50
C GLU A 97 29.85 -21.14 5.50
N VAL A 98 29.07 -21.90 4.73
CA VAL A 98 29.59 -22.78 3.68
C VAL A 98 30.31 -21.98 2.59
N ILE A 99 29.72 -20.88 2.14
CA ILE A 99 30.33 -19.98 1.14
C ILE A 99 31.55 -19.27 1.75
N ARG A 100 31.46 -18.82 2.98
CA ARG A 100 32.55 -18.17 3.73
C ARG A 100 33.76 -19.10 3.92
N LYS A 101 33.51 -20.37 4.34
CA LYS A 101 34.56 -21.37 4.50
C LYS A 101 35.24 -21.76 3.18
N LYS A 102 34.44 -21.85 2.08
CA LYS A 102 35.02 -22.19 0.74
C LYS A 102 35.78 -21.06 0.10
N LEU A 103 35.40 -19.80 0.31
CA LEU A 103 35.97 -18.65 -0.40
C LEU A 103 36.79 -17.73 0.50
N SER A 104 36.96 -18.05 1.80
CA SER A 104 37.65 -17.21 2.80
C SER A 104 37.20 -15.74 2.77
N LEU A 105 35.89 -15.50 2.50
CA LEU A 105 35.35 -14.16 2.35
C LEU A 105 35.09 -13.54 3.73
N THR A 106 35.60 -12.34 3.95
CA THR A 106 35.22 -11.53 5.14
C THR A 106 33.89 -10.83 4.89
N ASP A 107 33.18 -10.45 5.97
CA ASP A 107 31.91 -9.72 5.89
C ASP A 107 32.03 -8.44 5.08
N GLY A 108 33.17 -7.75 5.18
CA GLY A 108 33.44 -6.55 4.37
C GLY A 108 33.55 -6.84 2.86
N ILE A 109 34.12 -7.98 2.47
CA ILE A 109 34.22 -8.36 1.04
C ILE A 109 32.83 -8.68 0.50
N ILE A 110 31.99 -9.40 1.27
CA ILE A 110 30.58 -9.67 0.89
C ILE A 110 29.83 -8.35 0.72
N ALA A 111 29.95 -7.44 1.69
CA ALA A 111 29.33 -6.11 1.59
C ALA A 111 29.77 -5.37 0.33
N LEU A 112 31.05 -5.37 0.00
CA LEU A 112 31.61 -4.73 -1.19
C LEU A 112 31.06 -5.33 -2.49
N LEU A 113 31.01 -6.66 -2.59
CA LEU A 113 30.47 -7.35 -3.77
C LEU A 113 29.00 -6.99 -4.02
N PHE A 114 28.19 -7.01 -2.97
CA PHE A 114 26.77 -6.62 -3.09
C PHE A 114 26.58 -5.12 -3.32
N ALA A 115 27.46 -4.26 -2.81
CA ALA A 115 27.47 -2.84 -3.13
C ALA A 115 27.77 -2.61 -4.63
N LEU A 116 28.75 -3.27 -5.19
CA LEU A 116 29.07 -3.22 -6.62
C LEU A 116 27.90 -3.76 -7.47
N LEU A 117 27.28 -4.86 -7.04
CA LEU A 117 26.07 -5.40 -7.68
C LEU A 117 24.93 -4.38 -7.65
N THR A 118 24.71 -3.70 -6.52
CA THR A 118 23.69 -2.63 -6.39
C THR A 118 23.95 -1.51 -7.41
N VAL A 119 25.19 -1.02 -7.50
CA VAL A 119 25.56 0.02 -8.47
C VAL A 119 25.29 -0.43 -9.90
N PHE A 120 25.69 -1.66 -10.23
CA PHE A 120 25.45 -2.24 -11.56
C PHE A 120 23.96 -2.35 -11.89
N LEU A 121 23.15 -2.84 -10.94
CA LEU A 121 21.69 -2.97 -11.09
C LEU A 121 21.02 -1.59 -11.22
N CYS A 122 21.44 -0.60 -10.42
CA CYS A 122 20.93 0.77 -10.52
C CYS A 122 21.27 1.40 -11.88
N TYR A 123 22.52 1.22 -12.35
CA TYR A 123 22.93 1.71 -13.66
C TYR A 123 22.13 1.04 -14.80
N SER A 124 21.95 -0.27 -14.72
CA SER A 124 21.17 -1.04 -15.70
C SER A 124 19.69 -0.61 -15.72
N GLY A 125 19.11 -0.40 -14.53
CA GLY A 125 17.75 0.10 -14.39
C GLY A 125 17.58 1.51 -14.93
N PHE A 126 18.53 2.40 -14.65
CA PHE A 126 18.53 3.76 -15.17
C PHE A 126 18.61 3.80 -16.72
N ARG A 127 19.47 3.00 -17.31
CA ARG A 127 19.55 2.86 -18.78
C ARG A 127 18.23 2.37 -19.38
N ARG A 128 17.60 1.36 -18.79
CA ARG A 128 16.28 0.85 -19.24
C ARG A 128 15.21 1.93 -19.14
N GLN A 129 15.22 2.72 -18.06
CA GLN A 129 14.25 3.80 -17.86
C GLN A 129 14.37 4.91 -18.90
N GLN A 130 15.59 5.21 -19.38
CA GLN A 130 15.79 6.18 -20.46
C GLN A 130 15.28 5.71 -21.82
N GLN A 131 15.29 4.40 -22.06
CA GLN A 131 14.84 3.80 -23.33
C GLN A 131 13.32 3.65 -23.41
N GLN A 132 12.64 3.47 -22.28
CA GLN A 132 11.18 3.29 -22.21
C GLN A 132 10.51 4.56 -21.70
N ARG A 133 9.75 5.25 -22.57
CA ARG A 133 9.00 6.48 -22.20
C ARG A 133 7.71 6.22 -21.41
N SER A 134 7.24 4.98 -21.33
CA SER A 134 5.98 4.62 -20.64
C SER A 134 6.24 3.85 -19.36
N PHE A 135 5.41 4.11 -18.34
CA PHE A 135 5.40 3.34 -17.10
C PHE A 135 5.10 1.87 -17.38
N SER A 136 6.00 0.97 -16.97
CA SER A 136 5.83 -0.48 -17.08
C SER A 136 5.97 -1.11 -15.69
N LEU A 137 5.02 -2.00 -15.32
CA LEU A 137 5.09 -2.78 -14.08
C LEU A 137 6.38 -3.58 -13.98
N ASN A 138 6.84 -4.15 -15.11
CA ASN A 138 8.11 -4.90 -15.16
C ASN A 138 9.31 -4.04 -14.80
N GLN A 139 9.29 -2.75 -15.12
CA GLN A 139 10.34 -1.80 -14.77
C GLN A 139 10.35 -1.50 -13.28
N GLU A 140 9.18 -1.30 -12.67
CA GLU A 140 9.09 -1.10 -11.23
C GLU A 140 9.54 -2.36 -10.47
N LEU A 141 9.17 -3.55 -10.94
CA LEU A 141 9.58 -4.81 -10.32
C LEU A 141 11.10 -5.04 -10.42
N PHE A 142 11.76 -4.52 -11.46
CA PHE A 142 13.21 -4.58 -11.56
C PHE A 142 13.90 -3.94 -10.35
N TRP A 143 13.30 -2.89 -9.76
CA TRP A 143 13.85 -2.20 -8.58
C TRP A 143 13.88 -3.06 -7.31
N LEU A 144 13.22 -4.23 -7.28
CA LEU A 144 13.35 -5.19 -6.19
C LEU A 144 14.79 -5.74 -6.07
N LEU A 145 15.46 -5.96 -7.20
CA LEU A 145 16.82 -6.49 -7.19
C LEU A 145 17.82 -5.53 -6.51
N PRO A 146 17.88 -4.23 -6.86
CA PRO A 146 18.68 -3.27 -6.11
C PRO A 146 18.29 -3.16 -4.64
N ILE A 147 16.99 -3.23 -4.30
CA ILE A 147 16.51 -3.18 -2.90
C ILE A 147 17.11 -4.35 -2.11
N LEU A 148 16.97 -5.57 -2.62
CA LEU A 148 17.51 -6.76 -1.96
C LEU A 148 19.03 -6.70 -1.86
N SER A 149 19.72 -6.33 -2.93
CA SER A 149 21.19 -6.21 -2.95
C SER A 149 21.70 -5.15 -1.95
N THR A 150 21.05 -3.98 -1.88
CA THR A 150 21.38 -2.94 -0.89
C THR A 150 21.13 -3.44 0.54
N GLY A 151 20.03 -4.19 0.77
CA GLY A 151 19.75 -4.80 2.07
C GLY A 151 20.86 -5.71 2.55
N VAL A 152 21.37 -6.61 1.67
CA VAL A 152 22.53 -7.46 1.97
C VAL A 152 23.76 -6.61 2.26
N THR A 153 24.04 -5.60 1.42
CA THR A 153 25.18 -4.70 1.62
C THR A 153 25.15 -4.07 3.02
N VAL A 154 24.02 -3.52 3.43
CA VAL A 154 23.88 -2.86 4.74
C VAL A 154 24.08 -3.84 5.90
N VAL A 155 23.48 -5.05 5.81
CA VAL A 155 23.62 -6.09 6.84
C VAL A 155 25.07 -6.52 7.01
N TYR A 156 25.76 -6.85 5.91
CA TYR A 156 27.14 -7.31 5.96
C TYR A 156 28.15 -6.20 6.26
N PHE A 157 27.90 -4.99 5.79
CA PHE A 157 28.66 -3.83 6.21
C PHE A 157 28.55 -3.62 7.73
N GLY A 158 27.33 -3.78 8.26
CA GLY A 158 27.10 -3.74 9.69
C GLY A 158 27.86 -4.80 10.48
N LYS A 159 27.85 -6.04 9.99
CA LYS A 159 28.60 -7.15 10.62
C LYS A 159 30.13 -6.91 10.56
N SER A 160 30.64 -6.24 9.52
CA SER A 160 32.06 -5.93 9.38
C SER A 160 32.57 -4.84 10.32
N LEU A 161 31.66 -3.94 10.74
CA LEU A 161 31.93 -2.86 11.68
C LEU A 161 31.65 -3.32 13.12
N GLN A 162 32.42 -4.26 13.64
CA GLN A 162 32.27 -4.85 14.99
C GLN A 162 32.22 -3.83 16.15
N TYR A 163 32.53 -2.55 15.87
CA TYR A 163 32.69 -1.48 16.86
C TYR A 163 31.41 -0.71 17.22
N LEU A 164 30.25 -1.05 16.65
CA LEU A 164 29.03 -0.26 16.88
C LEU A 164 28.17 -0.78 18.05
N ASP A 165 28.79 -1.35 19.08
CA ASP A 165 28.17 -1.71 20.38
C ASP A 165 26.64 -1.97 20.36
N GLY A 166 26.19 -2.76 19.39
CA GLY A 166 24.76 -3.14 19.26
C GLY A 166 23.82 -2.06 18.72
N ASN A 167 24.32 -0.90 18.26
CA ASN A 167 23.44 0.16 17.70
C ASN A 167 22.98 -0.16 16.27
N TYR A 168 22.12 -1.13 16.15
CA TYR A 168 21.49 -1.49 14.86
C TYR A 168 20.65 -0.36 14.22
N GLY A 169 20.35 0.70 14.97
CA GLY A 169 19.60 1.87 14.46
C GLY A 169 20.33 2.60 13.35
N LEU A 170 21.67 2.69 13.44
CA LEU A 170 22.50 3.33 12.41
C LEU A 170 22.46 2.59 11.07
N PHE A 171 22.36 1.27 11.08
CA PHE A 171 22.24 0.48 9.84
C PHE A 171 20.90 0.70 9.15
N TRP A 172 19.82 0.72 9.92
CA TRP A 172 18.51 1.07 9.40
C TRP A 172 18.45 2.49 8.86
N LEU A 173 19.14 3.43 9.52
CA LEU A 173 19.28 4.80 9.05
C LEU A 173 20.06 4.85 7.73
N LEU A 174 21.18 4.13 7.63
CA LEU A 174 21.97 4.03 6.40
C LEU A 174 21.14 3.44 5.25
N ALA A 175 20.39 2.37 5.50
CA ALA A 175 19.47 1.80 4.52
C ALA A 175 18.39 2.82 4.10
N THR A 176 17.81 3.55 5.03
CA THR A 176 16.82 4.60 4.75
C THR A 176 17.41 5.69 3.86
N LEU A 177 18.63 6.16 4.16
CA LEU A 177 19.29 7.19 3.37
C LEU A 177 19.66 6.68 1.97
N THR A 178 20.21 5.48 1.85
CA THR A 178 20.59 4.91 0.55
C THR A 178 19.38 4.68 -0.34
N TYR A 179 18.32 4.07 0.18
CA TYR A 179 17.06 3.91 -0.58
C TYR A 179 16.41 5.25 -0.90
N GLY A 180 16.45 6.21 0.02
CA GLY A 180 15.91 7.56 -0.19
C GLY A 180 16.61 8.28 -1.33
N VAL A 181 17.93 8.30 -1.33
CA VAL A 181 18.72 8.91 -2.41
C VAL A 181 18.43 8.24 -3.75
N LEU A 182 18.46 6.90 -3.80
CA LEU A 182 18.16 6.15 -5.01
C LEU A 182 16.72 6.41 -5.50
N ALA A 183 15.74 6.47 -4.58
CA ALA A 183 14.36 6.76 -4.93
C ALA A 183 14.18 8.16 -5.54
N PHE A 184 14.88 9.17 -5.00
CA PHE A 184 14.86 10.53 -5.58
C PHE A 184 15.55 10.59 -6.95
N MET A 185 16.68 9.92 -7.11
CA MET A 185 17.42 9.91 -8.39
C MET A 185 16.65 9.18 -9.50
N LEU A 186 16.03 8.06 -9.14
CA LEU A 186 15.36 7.15 -10.09
C LEU A 186 13.85 7.35 -10.16
N SER A 187 13.28 8.22 -9.32
CA SER A 187 11.83 8.48 -9.20
C SER A 187 10.99 7.19 -9.08
N SER A 188 11.54 6.14 -8.43
CA SER A 188 10.91 4.84 -8.26
C SER A 188 10.03 4.79 -7.03
N ARG A 189 8.81 4.30 -7.21
CA ARG A 189 7.82 4.10 -6.14
C ARG A 189 8.26 3.02 -5.17
N LEU A 190 8.81 1.91 -5.68
CA LEU A 190 9.26 0.78 -4.85
C LEU A 190 10.41 1.16 -3.94
N LEU A 191 11.43 1.85 -4.47
CA LEU A 191 12.56 2.34 -3.66
C LEU A 191 12.09 3.31 -2.57
N TRP A 192 11.11 4.17 -2.88
CA TRP A 192 10.56 5.08 -1.89
C TRP A 192 9.75 4.35 -0.82
N THR A 193 8.99 3.32 -1.19
CA THR A 193 8.29 2.46 -0.22
C THR A 193 9.29 1.77 0.70
N ALA A 194 10.40 1.23 0.16
CA ALA A 194 11.48 0.64 0.95
C ALA A 194 12.09 1.67 1.92
N THR A 195 12.28 2.92 1.48
CA THR A 195 12.74 4.03 2.34
C THR A 195 11.84 4.22 3.54
N LEU A 196 10.52 4.33 3.33
CA LEU A 196 9.55 4.53 4.41
C LEU A 196 9.47 3.31 5.35
N LEU A 197 9.57 2.09 4.80
CA LEU A 197 9.61 0.87 5.60
C LEU A 197 10.88 0.76 6.46
N CYS A 198 12.04 1.17 5.95
CA CYS A 198 13.30 1.19 6.72
C CYS A 198 13.34 2.35 7.73
N LEU A 199 12.64 3.45 7.48
CA LEU A 199 12.57 4.60 8.38
C LEU A 199 11.95 4.23 9.73
N ILE A 200 10.95 3.35 9.75
CA ILE A 200 10.26 2.91 10.97
C ILE A 200 11.25 2.24 11.94
N PRO A 201 11.92 1.12 11.58
CA PRO A 201 12.87 0.48 12.48
C PRO A 201 14.10 1.38 12.76
N ALA A 202 14.53 2.23 11.84
CA ALA A 202 15.57 3.22 12.09
C ALA A 202 15.19 4.13 13.25
N TYR A 203 14.02 4.74 13.18
CA TYR A 203 13.50 5.63 14.23
C TYR A 203 13.32 4.89 15.57
N VAL A 204 12.72 3.70 15.55
CA VAL A 204 12.50 2.90 16.75
C VAL A 204 13.82 2.55 17.44
N LYS A 205 14.80 2.03 16.68
CA LYS A 205 16.10 1.62 17.23
C LYS A 205 16.93 2.80 17.70
N LEU A 206 16.91 3.93 16.98
CA LEU A 206 17.60 5.15 17.42
C LEU A 206 16.99 5.71 18.70
N THR A 207 15.66 5.73 18.82
CA THR A 207 15.01 6.20 20.07
C THR A 207 15.29 5.25 21.23
N TYR A 208 15.33 3.93 21.02
CA TYR A 208 15.76 2.98 22.03
C TYR A 208 17.21 3.19 22.47
N TYR A 209 18.11 3.42 21.54
CA TYR A 209 19.52 3.65 21.86
C TYR A 209 19.70 4.93 22.69
N VAL A 210 19.02 6.03 22.33
CA VAL A 210 19.08 7.29 23.07
C VAL A 210 18.45 7.18 24.46
N SER A 211 17.39 6.35 24.61
CA SER A 211 16.75 6.11 25.91
C SER A 211 17.46 5.05 26.76
N GLN A 212 18.63 4.54 26.34
CA GLN A 212 19.37 3.48 27.02
C GLN A 212 18.56 2.20 27.23
N ASP A 213 17.87 1.77 26.18
CA ASP A 213 16.97 0.61 26.12
C ASP A 213 15.74 0.68 27.06
N ALA A 214 15.46 1.84 27.62
CA ALA A 214 14.24 2.02 28.38
C ALA A 214 13.00 1.92 27.49
N SER A 215 11.93 1.36 28.00
CA SER A 215 10.63 1.26 27.30
C SER A 215 10.03 2.64 26.98
N TRP A 216 10.58 3.68 27.60
CA TRP A 216 10.13 5.05 27.51
C TRP A 216 11.15 5.95 26.79
N PHE A 217 10.66 6.78 25.90
CA PHE A 217 11.43 7.87 25.30
C PHE A 217 10.62 9.16 25.38
N LEU A 218 11.13 10.15 26.13
CA LEU A 218 10.42 11.41 26.41
C LEU A 218 8.99 11.21 26.96
N GLY A 219 8.78 10.20 27.81
CA GLY A 219 7.47 9.85 28.36
C GLY A 219 6.51 9.17 27.38
N MET A 220 6.99 8.73 26.22
CA MET A 220 6.21 8.08 25.19
C MET A 220 6.60 6.61 25.04
N ASN A 221 5.60 5.73 25.00
CA ASN A 221 5.78 4.33 24.62
C ASN A 221 5.94 4.17 23.08
N LEU A 222 6.17 2.95 22.62
CA LEU A 222 6.39 2.66 21.19
C LEU A 222 5.25 3.17 20.27
N PRO A 223 3.94 2.89 20.53
CA PRO A 223 2.86 3.45 19.73
C PRO A 223 2.85 4.97 19.65
N CYS A 224 3.10 5.66 20.76
CA CYS A 224 3.16 7.12 20.79
C CYS A 224 4.32 7.67 19.95
N ARG A 225 5.49 7.02 19.99
CA ARG A 225 6.64 7.39 19.12
C ARG A 225 6.31 7.22 17.65
N LEU A 226 5.65 6.12 17.26
CA LEU A 226 5.23 5.89 15.87
C LEU A 226 4.19 6.93 15.42
N PHE A 227 3.30 7.35 16.31
CA PHE A 227 2.36 8.43 16.04
C PHE A 227 3.10 9.75 15.73
N VAL A 228 4.09 10.11 16.54
CA VAL A 228 4.94 11.30 16.28
C VAL A 228 5.67 11.18 14.94
N LEU A 229 6.25 10.00 14.65
CA LEU A 229 6.89 9.75 13.36
C LEU A 229 5.93 9.96 12.18
N SER A 230 4.69 9.47 12.31
CA SER A 230 3.67 9.61 11.25
C SER A 230 3.33 11.08 10.99
N VAL A 231 3.21 11.88 12.04
CA VAL A 231 2.99 13.34 11.92
C VAL A 231 4.17 14.01 11.22
N ILE A 232 5.41 13.64 11.56
CA ILE A 232 6.62 14.16 10.90
C ILE A 232 6.60 13.79 9.41
N VAL A 233 6.27 12.54 9.05
CA VAL A 233 6.18 12.10 7.65
C VAL A 233 5.12 12.89 6.87
N LEU A 234 3.94 13.14 7.46
CA LEU A 234 2.89 13.94 6.84
C LEU A 234 3.28 15.42 6.69
N LEU A 235 4.01 15.98 7.65
CA LEU A 235 4.54 17.34 7.55
C LEU A 235 5.62 17.45 6.46
N LEU A 236 6.54 16.48 6.40
CA LEU A 236 7.56 16.41 5.35
C LEU A 236 6.95 16.28 3.95
N HIS A 237 5.86 15.48 3.82
CA HIS A 237 5.12 15.42 2.56
C HIS A 237 4.67 16.81 2.11
N ARG A 238 4.14 17.62 3.02
CA ARG A 238 3.59 18.94 2.70
C ARG A 238 4.67 19.97 2.38
N LEU A 239 5.85 19.85 3.00
CA LEU A 239 6.94 20.81 2.88
C LEU A 239 7.92 20.47 1.75
N ALA A 240 8.37 19.22 1.67
CA ALA A 240 9.48 18.81 0.82
C ALA A 240 9.06 18.26 -0.56
N LEU A 241 7.92 17.60 -0.66
CA LEU A 241 7.52 16.90 -1.86
C LEU A 241 6.54 17.68 -2.77
N ARG A 242 6.45 18.99 -2.62
CA ARG A 242 5.49 19.84 -3.35
C ARG A 242 5.78 19.95 -4.86
N SER A 243 6.95 19.51 -5.32
CA SER A 243 7.34 19.61 -6.72
C SER A 243 6.63 18.56 -7.59
N LYS A 244 6.14 18.97 -8.77
CA LYS A 244 5.50 18.07 -9.76
C LYS A 244 6.39 16.88 -10.17
N LYS A 245 7.72 17.05 -10.11
CA LYS A 245 8.68 15.99 -10.43
C LYS A 245 8.53 14.75 -9.53
N TYR A 246 8.09 14.92 -8.29
CA TYR A 246 8.02 13.85 -7.28
C TYR A 246 6.57 13.40 -7.00
N HIS A 247 5.65 13.64 -7.91
CA HIS A 247 4.22 13.31 -7.73
C HIS A 247 3.99 11.83 -7.37
N ALA A 248 4.77 10.91 -7.98
CA ALA A 248 4.66 9.49 -7.66
C ALA A 248 5.06 9.17 -6.21
N LEU A 249 6.08 9.86 -5.68
CA LEU A 249 6.55 9.72 -4.30
C LEU A 249 5.58 10.36 -3.29
N GLN A 250 4.91 11.44 -3.70
CA GLN A 250 3.91 12.14 -2.89
C GLN A 250 2.77 11.21 -2.48
N HIS A 251 2.20 10.45 -3.42
CA HIS A 251 1.09 9.54 -3.12
C HIS A 251 1.46 8.47 -2.10
N ILE A 252 2.67 7.91 -2.21
CA ILE A 252 3.16 6.88 -1.28
C ILE A 252 3.40 7.48 0.10
N THR A 253 4.03 8.65 0.17
CA THR A 253 4.27 9.34 1.44
C THR A 253 2.96 9.73 2.12
N TRP A 254 1.99 10.21 1.34
CA TRP A 254 0.67 10.58 1.83
C TRP A 254 -0.08 9.37 2.37
N GLY A 255 -0.20 8.30 1.56
CA GLY A 255 -0.86 7.07 1.97
C GLY A 255 -0.15 6.38 3.14
N GLY A 256 1.18 6.25 3.08
CA GLY A 256 1.99 5.65 4.15
C GLY A 256 1.94 6.45 5.45
N GLY A 257 1.95 7.79 5.37
CA GLY A 257 1.82 8.67 6.53
C GLY A 257 0.46 8.52 7.23
N TRP A 258 -0.64 8.51 6.48
CA TRP A 258 -1.98 8.30 7.03
C TRP A 258 -2.15 6.89 7.59
N LEU A 259 -1.66 5.87 6.90
CA LEU A 259 -1.68 4.49 7.38
C LEU A 259 -0.93 4.36 8.72
N LEU A 260 0.29 4.90 8.80
CA LEU A 260 1.10 4.84 10.01
C LEU A 260 0.45 5.64 11.15
N LEU A 261 -0.16 6.79 10.86
CA LEU A 261 -0.86 7.62 11.84
C LEU A 261 -2.05 6.88 12.45
N LEU A 262 -2.93 6.34 11.61
CA LEU A 262 -4.12 5.64 12.09
C LEU A 262 -3.78 4.32 12.76
N LEU A 263 -2.77 3.58 12.26
CA LEU A 263 -2.31 2.34 12.88
C LEU A 263 -1.69 2.60 14.25
N SER A 264 -0.82 3.59 14.38
CA SER A 264 -0.20 3.94 15.66
C SER A 264 -1.23 4.47 16.66
N ALA A 265 -2.17 5.30 16.22
CA ALA A 265 -3.27 5.78 17.04
C ALA A 265 -4.20 4.64 17.49
N TRP A 266 -4.47 3.64 16.63
CA TRP A 266 -5.20 2.43 17.00
C TRP A 266 -4.46 1.64 18.07
N LEU A 267 -3.15 1.46 17.92
CA LEU A 267 -2.33 0.81 18.97
C LEU A 267 -2.38 1.58 20.30
N ILE A 268 -2.37 2.92 20.26
CA ILE A 268 -2.56 3.76 21.45
C ILE A 268 -3.93 3.52 22.07
N SER A 269 -4.99 3.36 21.28
CA SER A 269 -6.33 3.09 21.81
C SER A 269 -6.43 1.74 22.53
N VAL A 270 -5.59 0.76 22.14
CA VAL A 270 -5.54 -0.59 22.75
C VAL A 270 -4.62 -0.62 23.95
N PHE A 271 -3.41 -0.07 23.82
CA PHE A 271 -2.35 -0.20 24.84
C PHE A 271 -2.24 1.01 25.77
N GLY A 272 -2.89 2.13 25.40
CA GLY A 272 -2.67 3.40 26.11
C GLY A 272 -1.22 3.85 25.98
N ASN A 273 -0.75 4.54 27.01
CA ASN A 273 0.67 4.89 27.16
C ASN A 273 1.31 4.02 28.27
N SER A 274 1.22 2.68 28.16
CA SER A 274 1.90 1.75 29.06
C SER A 274 3.28 1.37 28.52
N GLY A 275 4.27 1.30 29.39
CA GLY A 275 5.66 1.03 29.01
C GLY A 275 5.91 -0.45 28.73
N THR A 276 5.28 -1.34 29.52
CA THR A 276 5.50 -2.78 29.46
C THR A 276 4.19 -3.55 29.29
N TRP A 277 4.29 -4.77 28.78
CA TRP A 277 3.14 -5.68 28.66
C TRP A 277 2.52 -6.02 30.02
N SER A 278 3.35 -6.20 31.05
CA SER A 278 2.89 -6.46 32.42
C SER A 278 2.10 -5.28 33.01
N GLU A 279 2.54 -4.06 32.80
CA GLU A 279 1.77 -2.87 33.22
C GLU A 279 0.42 -2.80 32.50
N TRP A 280 0.39 -3.06 31.19
CA TRP A 280 -0.84 -3.06 30.42
C TRP A 280 -1.86 -4.10 30.93
N GLN A 281 -1.42 -5.31 31.30
CA GLN A 281 -2.30 -6.35 31.83
C GLN A 281 -2.95 -5.97 33.18
N LEU A 282 -2.33 -5.06 33.93
CA LEU A 282 -2.88 -4.56 35.20
C LEU A 282 -3.90 -3.44 34.99
N LEU A 283 -3.95 -2.84 33.80
CA LEU A 283 -4.90 -1.76 33.49
C LEU A 283 -6.31 -2.32 33.35
N ARG A 284 -7.25 -1.69 34.01
CA ARG A 284 -8.69 -1.99 33.81
C ARG A 284 -9.16 -1.34 32.51
N GLN A 285 -10.00 -2.04 31.75
CA GLN A 285 -10.52 -1.59 30.46
C GLN A 285 -11.13 -0.17 30.47
N TYR A 286 -11.79 0.23 31.58
CA TYR A 286 -12.37 1.56 31.69
C TYR A 286 -11.34 2.70 31.72
N GLN A 287 -10.10 2.42 32.12
CA GLN A 287 -9.03 3.41 32.13
C GLN A 287 -8.53 3.74 30.71
N LEU A 288 -8.78 2.85 29.77
CA LEU A 288 -8.44 3.04 28.35
C LEU A 288 -9.56 3.76 27.55
N LEU A 289 -10.75 3.96 28.13
CA LEU A 289 -11.87 4.59 27.45
C LEU A 289 -11.56 5.98 26.86
N TRP A 290 -10.72 6.75 27.54
CA TRP A 290 -10.28 8.05 27.03
C TRP A 290 -9.49 7.92 25.74
N TRP A 291 -8.60 6.95 25.63
CA TRP A 291 -7.83 6.68 24.43
C TRP A 291 -8.73 6.22 23.28
N VAL A 292 -9.72 5.40 23.60
CA VAL A 292 -10.75 4.97 22.63
C VAL A 292 -11.55 6.15 22.11
N ALA A 293 -12.03 7.02 23.00
CA ALA A 293 -12.80 8.21 22.62
C ALA A 293 -11.96 9.16 21.73
N ILE A 294 -10.72 9.42 22.11
CA ILE A 294 -9.80 10.25 21.30
C ILE A 294 -9.59 9.63 19.92
N TYR A 295 -9.38 8.31 19.86
CA TYR A 295 -9.17 7.62 18.60
C TYR A 295 -10.41 7.62 17.70
N THR A 296 -11.60 7.38 18.26
CA THR A 296 -12.86 7.44 17.52
C THR A 296 -13.11 8.84 16.96
N LEU A 297 -12.84 9.89 17.75
CA LEU A 297 -12.89 11.28 17.31
C LEU A 297 -11.86 11.58 16.21
N LEU A 298 -10.64 11.03 16.33
CA LEU A 298 -9.62 11.16 15.29
C LEU A 298 -10.08 10.51 13.98
N CYS A 299 -10.64 9.30 14.02
CA CYS A 299 -11.20 8.63 12.83
C CYS A 299 -12.33 9.46 12.20
N ALA A 300 -13.25 9.99 13.00
CA ALA A 300 -14.30 10.87 12.52
C ALA A 300 -13.75 12.15 11.87
N ALA A 301 -12.74 12.77 12.47
CA ALA A 301 -12.07 13.94 11.92
C ALA A 301 -11.34 13.62 10.60
N VAL A 302 -10.71 12.44 10.49
CA VAL A 302 -10.05 11.98 9.26
C VAL A 302 -11.08 11.74 8.15
N ILE A 303 -12.21 11.12 8.46
CA ILE A 303 -13.31 10.93 7.50
C ILE A 303 -13.83 12.29 7.01
N TRP A 304 -14.10 13.22 7.93
CA TRP A 304 -14.55 14.56 7.61
C TRP A 304 -13.52 15.31 6.74
N LEU A 305 -12.23 15.21 7.09
CA LEU A 305 -11.14 15.81 6.33
C LEU A 305 -11.05 15.20 4.91
N GLY A 306 -11.18 13.88 4.78
CA GLY A 306 -11.18 13.20 3.48
C GLY A 306 -12.35 13.65 2.59
N ILE A 307 -13.54 13.87 3.17
CA ILE A 307 -14.69 14.43 2.45
C ILE A 307 -14.42 15.88 2.04
N LYS A 308 -13.91 16.72 2.95
CA LYS A 308 -13.63 18.14 2.71
C LYS A 308 -12.55 18.34 1.64
N LEU A 309 -11.48 17.54 1.68
CA LEU A 309 -10.39 17.58 0.72
C LEU A 309 -10.71 16.84 -0.59
N ARG A 310 -11.86 16.16 -0.67
CA ARG A 310 -12.25 15.28 -1.78
C ARG A 310 -11.20 14.18 -2.06
N ASP A 311 -10.53 13.73 -0.98
CA ASP A 311 -9.52 12.68 -1.04
C ASP A 311 -10.14 11.34 -0.61
N PRO A 312 -10.39 10.43 -1.58
CA PRO A 312 -11.01 9.14 -1.28
C PRO A 312 -10.13 8.24 -0.41
N LEU A 313 -8.79 8.33 -0.56
CA LEU A 313 -7.85 7.51 0.21
C LEU A 313 -7.93 7.83 1.71
N VAL A 314 -7.87 9.10 2.06
CA VAL A 314 -7.93 9.55 3.48
C VAL A 314 -9.27 9.17 4.09
N ARG A 315 -10.38 9.40 3.37
CA ARG A 315 -11.72 9.03 3.84
C ARG A 315 -11.84 7.52 4.05
N ASP A 316 -11.43 6.72 3.07
CA ASP A 316 -11.58 5.27 3.10
C ASP A 316 -10.72 4.66 4.21
N PHE A 317 -9.50 5.16 4.45
CA PHE A 317 -8.70 4.81 5.62
C PHE A 317 -9.42 5.15 6.93
N GLY A 318 -9.98 6.35 7.05
CA GLY A 318 -10.74 6.72 8.24
C GLY A 318 -11.89 5.75 8.53
N VAL A 319 -12.64 5.33 7.50
CA VAL A 319 -13.74 4.36 7.63
C VAL A 319 -13.22 2.97 8.02
N ILE A 320 -12.16 2.48 7.35
CA ILE A 320 -11.59 1.15 7.63
C ILE A 320 -11.08 1.10 9.06
N PHE A 321 -10.37 2.12 9.51
CA PHE A 321 -9.80 2.16 10.86
C PHE A 321 -10.85 2.39 11.95
N LEU A 322 -11.95 3.11 11.65
CA LEU A 322 -13.10 3.20 12.54
C LEU A 322 -13.80 1.83 12.70
N LEU A 323 -13.97 1.08 11.61
CA LEU A 323 -14.49 -0.29 11.67
C LEU A 323 -13.54 -1.21 12.46
N LEU A 324 -12.24 -1.09 12.25
CA LEU A 324 -11.24 -1.84 13.00
C LEU A 324 -11.35 -1.57 14.50
N ASP A 325 -11.50 -0.31 14.92
CA ASP A 325 -11.70 0.04 16.33
C ASP A 325 -12.98 -0.58 16.89
N MET A 326 -14.08 -0.47 16.15
CA MET A 326 -15.36 -1.04 16.55
C MET A 326 -15.25 -2.57 16.76
N TYR A 327 -14.59 -3.29 15.85
CA TYR A 327 -14.37 -4.73 16.01
C TYR A 327 -13.39 -5.04 17.14
N THR A 328 -12.36 -4.23 17.33
CA THR A 328 -11.43 -4.38 18.48
C THR A 328 -12.21 -4.28 19.79
N ARG A 329 -13.08 -3.27 19.94
CA ARG A 329 -13.93 -3.11 21.15
C ARG A 329 -14.92 -4.26 21.29
N TYR A 330 -15.50 -4.72 20.17
CA TYR A 330 -16.37 -5.88 20.17
C TYR A 330 -15.66 -7.12 20.75
N PHE A 331 -14.42 -7.41 20.31
CA PHE A 331 -13.64 -8.51 20.84
C PHE A 331 -13.27 -8.28 22.30
N GLU A 332 -12.79 -7.11 22.67
CA GLU A 332 -12.32 -6.78 24.01
C GLU A 332 -13.42 -6.89 25.07
N TYR A 333 -14.65 -6.45 24.76
CA TYR A 333 -15.73 -6.45 25.74
C TYR A 333 -16.60 -7.71 25.74
N LEU A 334 -16.74 -8.39 24.64
CA LEU A 334 -17.67 -9.50 24.48
C LEU A 334 -17.04 -10.88 24.45
N TRP A 335 -15.73 -10.98 24.20
CA TRP A 335 -15.04 -12.26 24.06
C TRP A 335 -15.21 -13.17 25.28
N ASP A 336 -15.03 -12.66 26.48
CA ASP A 336 -15.10 -13.43 27.73
C ASP A 336 -16.50 -13.47 28.34
N ARG A 337 -17.39 -12.57 27.92
CA ARG A 337 -18.73 -12.41 28.51
C ARG A 337 -19.83 -13.14 27.77
N THR A 338 -19.58 -13.56 26.51
CA THR A 338 -20.62 -14.09 25.62
C THR A 338 -20.29 -15.51 25.21
N HIS A 339 -21.33 -16.36 25.08
CA HIS A 339 -21.17 -17.69 24.52
C HIS A 339 -20.60 -17.60 23.09
N LYS A 340 -19.56 -18.41 22.79
CA LYS A 340 -18.80 -18.29 21.53
C LYS A 340 -19.66 -18.42 20.27
N GLY A 341 -20.70 -19.27 20.29
CA GLY A 341 -21.66 -19.38 19.19
C GLY A 341 -22.42 -18.07 18.93
N ILE A 342 -22.93 -17.41 19.97
CA ILE A 342 -23.63 -16.12 19.86
C ILE A 342 -22.64 -15.04 19.37
N PHE A 343 -21.44 -15.01 19.95
CA PHE A 343 -20.38 -14.09 19.55
C PHE A 343 -20.10 -14.16 18.04
N PHE A 344 -19.81 -15.35 17.50
CA PHE A 344 -19.52 -15.50 16.07
C PHE A 344 -20.76 -15.27 15.19
N SER A 345 -21.98 -15.55 15.66
CA SER A 345 -23.21 -15.26 14.91
C SER A 345 -23.41 -13.75 14.72
N ILE A 346 -23.22 -12.96 15.76
CA ILE A 346 -23.31 -11.49 15.68
C ILE A 346 -22.22 -10.95 14.75
N LEU A 347 -21.00 -11.47 14.87
CA LEU A 347 -19.87 -11.08 14.02
C LEU A 347 -20.16 -11.37 12.54
N ALA A 348 -20.67 -12.57 12.23
CA ALA A 348 -21.03 -12.95 10.87
C ALA A 348 -22.14 -12.04 10.28
N LEU A 349 -23.18 -11.74 11.05
CA LEU A 349 -24.24 -10.84 10.64
C LEU A 349 -23.72 -9.41 10.39
N SER A 350 -22.79 -8.92 11.23
CA SER A 350 -22.19 -7.60 11.05
C SER A 350 -21.34 -7.54 9.78
N PHE A 351 -20.51 -8.54 9.50
CA PHE A 351 -19.74 -8.62 8.26
C PHE A 351 -20.63 -8.70 7.01
N TRP A 352 -21.70 -9.49 7.08
CA TRP A 352 -22.68 -9.57 6.00
C TRP A 352 -23.35 -8.22 5.73
N TRP A 353 -23.75 -7.50 6.79
CA TRP A 353 -24.35 -6.18 6.67
C TRP A 353 -23.37 -5.14 6.10
N VAL A 354 -22.12 -5.09 6.61
CA VAL A 354 -21.06 -4.22 6.09
C VAL A 354 -20.78 -4.57 4.63
N GLY A 355 -20.65 -5.87 4.29
CA GLY A 355 -20.43 -6.31 2.92
C GLY A 355 -21.51 -5.81 1.94
N LYS A 356 -22.79 -5.94 2.32
CA LYS A 356 -23.91 -5.39 1.53
C LYS A 356 -23.84 -3.87 1.36
N ARG A 357 -23.42 -3.14 2.40
CA ARG A 357 -23.27 -1.68 2.32
C ARG A 357 -22.14 -1.29 1.39
N VAL A 358 -21.01 -1.96 1.47
CA VAL A 358 -19.86 -1.73 0.60
C VAL A 358 -20.19 -2.07 -0.86
N GLU A 359 -20.90 -3.17 -1.11
CA GLU A 359 -21.39 -3.53 -2.46
C GLU A 359 -22.30 -2.45 -3.02
N LYS A 360 -23.30 -2.00 -2.26
CA LYS A 360 -24.22 -0.92 -2.68
C LYS A 360 -23.45 0.38 -2.97
N TRP A 361 -22.47 0.70 -2.16
CA TRP A 361 -21.66 1.90 -2.33
C TRP A 361 -20.74 1.82 -3.54
N SER A 362 -20.16 0.65 -3.81
CA SER A 362 -19.37 0.38 -5.01
C SER A 362 -20.21 0.50 -6.30
N ARG A 363 -21.48 0.01 -6.26
CA ARG A 363 -22.40 0.11 -7.40
C ARG A 363 -22.82 1.55 -7.71
N ASN A 364 -22.94 2.40 -6.70
CA ASN A 364 -23.33 3.81 -6.89
C ASN A 364 -22.14 4.70 -7.35
N ARG A 365 -20.92 4.17 -7.39
CA ARG A 365 -19.72 4.87 -7.89
C ARG A 365 -19.36 4.51 -9.32
N ARG A 366 -19.96 3.47 -9.86
CA ARG A 366 -19.89 3.08 -11.27
C ARG A 366 -21.04 3.70 -12.04
#